data_61521d703e5283d3760935586cea8b4e
#
_entry.id   61521d703e5283d3760935586cea8b4e
#
_cell.length_a   1.000
_cell.length_b   1.000
_cell.length_c   1.000
_cell.angle_alpha   90.00
_cell.angle_beta   90.00
_cell.angle_gamma   90.00
#
_symmetry.space_group_name_H-M   'P 1'
#
loop_
_entity.id
_entity.type
_entity.pdbx_description
1 polymer ?
#
loop_
_entity_poly.entity_id
_entity_poly.type
_entity_poly.pdbx_seq_one_letter_code
_entity_poly.pdbx_strand_id
1 'polypeptide(L)'
;MKITVAVVYGGRSGEHEISVRSAKSILAALDREKYDVQEIFISKSGEWQPGPLLPQPRANGSIDVVFPALHGTFGEDGTMQGLLELADLPYVGPGVLASALAMDKEVMKQVCRAHGLPVVEFATQFRGHLDAGAVEAQFGYPVFVKPANLGSSVGVAKCKDRAQLEEALRVAAEYDVKIIIERAVIGREFECAVLGNDPIEASIPCEVLPSREFYDYEDKYLLDKAVIELPARLSAEQTAEMRRLAVAACRACEVQGMSRVDFLMDGATGQFFVNEVNTIPGFTSISMYPKMWEYTGVPYSELLDRLIGLALERHETKKATRYSK
;
A
#
# COMPACT_ATOMS: atom_id res chain seq x y z
N MET A 1 -4.86 32.41 -5.05
CA MET A 1 -4.13 31.72 -6.14
C MET A 1 -4.50 30.24 -5.96
N LYS A 2 -4.85 29.53 -7.02
CA LYS A 2 -5.11 28.10 -6.93
C LYS A 2 -3.79 27.34 -6.75
N ILE A 3 -3.86 26.17 -6.10
CA ILE A 3 -2.73 25.24 -5.98
C ILE A 3 -2.67 24.40 -7.25
N THR A 4 -1.51 24.31 -7.88
CA THR A 4 -1.30 23.46 -9.06
C THR A 4 -0.96 22.02 -8.63
N VAL A 5 -1.88 21.09 -8.86
CA VAL A 5 -1.75 19.68 -8.52
C VAL A 5 -1.39 18.89 -9.79
N ALA A 6 -0.24 18.23 -9.82
CA ALA A 6 0.11 17.30 -10.87
C ALA A 6 -0.31 15.87 -10.47
N VAL A 7 -1.29 15.29 -11.17
CA VAL A 7 -1.70 13.89 -10.96
C VAL A 7 -0.87 13.00 -11.89
N VAL A 8 -0.01 12.17 -11.31
CA VAL A 8 0.87 11.24 -12.03
C VAL A 8 0.27 9.84 -11.98
N TYR A 9 0.08 9.21 -13.15
CA TYR A 9 -0.62 7.93 -13.22
C TYR A 9 -0.17 7.06 -14.40
N GLY A 10 -0.60 5.79 -14.40
CA GLY A 10 -0.19 4.77 -15.36
C GLY A 10 0.99 3.94 -14.85
N GLY A 11 2.14 4.00 -15.50
CA GLY A 11 3.37 3.33 -15.08
C GLY A 11 3.57 1.95 -15.67
N ARG A 12 4.75 1.36 -15.42
CA ARG A 12 5.18 0.06 -15.96
C ARG A 12 4.81 -1.13 -15.07
N SER A 13 4.08 -0.88 -13.97
CA SER A 13 3.68 -1.97 -13.07
C SER A 13 2.55 -2.83 -13.63
N GLY A 14 2.34 -4.00 -13.07
CA GLY A 14 1.17 -4.84 -13.36
C GLY A 14 -0.17 -4.19 -13.00
N GLU A 15 -0.14 -3.10 -12.21
CA GLU A 15 -1.31 -2.36 -11.74
C GLU A 15 -1.61 -1.10 -12.57
N HIS A 16 -1.04 -0.99 -13.78
CA HIS A 16 -1.22 0.15 -14.69
C HIS A 16 -2.69 0.56 -14.87
N GLU A 17 -3.57 -0.39 -15.15
CA GLU A 17 -5.00 -0.11 -15.38
C GLU A 17 -5.71 0.39 -14.10
N ILE A 18 -5.29 -0.09 -12.94
CA ILE A 18 -5.81 0.35 -11.65
C ILE A 18 -5.39 1.80 -11.39
N SER A 19 -4.13 2.12 -11.69
CA SER A 19 -3.60 3.48 -11.62
C SER A 19 -4.40 4.45 -12.50
N VAL A 20 -4.67 4.08 -13.75
CA VAL A 20 -5.51 4.89 -14.65
C VAL A 20 -6.93 5.11 -14.11
N ARG A 21 -7.54 4.07 -13.51
CA ARG A 21 -8.88 4.18 -12.89
C ARG A 21 -8.84 5.06 -11.64
N SER A 22 -7.84 4.91 -10.79
CA SER A 22 -7.64 5.75 -9.59
C SER A 22 -7.49 7.22 -9.97
N ALA A 23 -6.64 7.52 -10.96
CA ALA A 23 -6.46 8.87 -11.46
C ALA A 23 -7.75 9.50 -11.98
N LYS A 24 -8.55 8.76 -12.76
CA LYS A 24 -9.86 9.25 -13.24
C LYS A 24 -10.78 9.63 -12.09
N SER A 25 -10.82 8.83 -11.02
CA SER A 25 -11.62 9.11 -9.83
C SER A 25 -11.12 10.36 -9.09
N ILE A 26 -9.82 10.47 -8.89
CA ILE A 26 -9.17 11.64 -8.26
C ILE A 26 -9.46 12.91 -9.07
N LEU A 27 -9.20 12.88 -10.39
CA LEU A 27 -9.40 14.00 -11.30
C LEU A 27 -10.85 14.50 -11.32
N ALA A 28 -11.81 13.60 -11.19
CA ALA A 28 -13.24 13.92 -11.14
C ALA A 28 -13.65 14.57 -9.80
N ALA A 29 -12.95 14.26 -8.71
CA ALA A 29 -13.31 14.69 -7.36
C ALA A 29 -12.53 15.93 -6.86
N LEU A 30 -11.41 16.27 -7.52
CA LEU A 30 -10.64 17.47 -7.18
C LEU A 30 -11.45 18.75 -7.46
N ASP A 31 -11.56 19.61 -6.45
CA ASP A 31 -12.27 20.88 -6.51
C ASP A 31 -11.52 21.87 -7.44
N ARG A 32 -12.10 22.14 -8.61
CA ARG A 32 -11.50 23.04 -9.61
C ARG A 32 -11.53 24.52 -9.20
N GLU A 33 -12.24 24.88 -8.14
CA GLU A 33 -12.14 26.24 -7.58
C GLU A 33 -10.89 26.41 -6.70
N LYS A 34 -10.38 25.31 -6.12
CA LYS A 34 -9.17 25.29 -5.29
C LYS A 34 -7.91 24.93 -6.08
N TYR A 35 -8.03 24.04 -7.07
CA TYR A 35 -6.91 23.40 -7.75
C TYR A 35 -6.89 23.64 -9.25
N ASP A 36 -5.70 24.01 -9.76
CA ASP A 36 -5.35 23.85 -11.17
C ASP A 36 -4.70 22.48 -11.35
N VAL A 37 -5.23 21.64 -12.23
CA VAL A 37 -4.83 20.24 -12.32
C VAL A 37 -4.08 19.99 -13.62
N GLN A 38 -2.88 19.40 -13.48
CA GLN A 38 -2.06 18.89 -14.58
C GLN A 38 -2.07 17.37 -14.54
N GLU A 39 -2.26 16.75 -15.70
CA GLU A 39 -2.21 15.30 -15.84
C GLU A 39 -0.86 14.89 -16.41
N ILE A 40 -0.21 13.92 -15.76
CA ILE A 40 1.03 13.32 -16.21
C ILE A 40 0.82 11.81 -16.34
N PHE A 41 0.69 11.35 -17.56
CA PHE A 41 0.49 9.93 -17.86
C PHE A 41 1.81 9.24 -18.17
N ILE A 42 2.00 8.04 -17.58
CA ILE A 42 3.14 7.17 -17.88
C ILE A 42 2.61 5.91 -18.57
N SER A 43 3.06 5.66 -19.81
CA SER A 43 2.67 4.48 -20.56
C SER A 43 3.23 3.18 -19.95
N LYS A 44 2.76 2.03 -20.43
CA LYS A 44 3.32 0.71 -20.06
C LYS A 44 4.77 0.53 -20.49
N SER A 45 5.22 1.26 -21.52
CA SER A 45 6.63 1.30 -21.94
C SER A 45 7.49 2.25 -21.14
N GLY A 46 6.89 3.08 -20.26
CA GLY A 46 7.59 4.06 -19.43
C GLY A 46 7.74 5.44 -20.06
N GLU A 47 7.00 5.74 -21.14
CA GLU A 47 6.98 7.06 -21.77
C GLU A 47 6.05 8.01 -20.99
N TRP A 48 6.52 9.23 -20.75
CA TRP A 48 5.81 10.26 -19.99
C TRP A 48 5.14 11.28 -20.93
N GLN A 49 3.90 11.61 -20.66
CA GLN A 49 3.12 12.61 -21.41
C GLN A 49 2.50 13.63 -20.45
N PRO A 50 2.69 14.94 -20.67
CA PRO A 50 3.36 15.58 -21.82
C PRO A 50 4.89 15.51 -21.77
N GLY A 51 5.50 15.10 -20.67
CA GLY A 51 6.94 14.93 -20.47
C GLY A 51 7.27 14.51 -19.04
N PRO A 52 8.49 14.04 -18.78
CA PRO A 52 8.88 13.56 -17.45
C PRO A 52 9.07 14.70 -16.45
N LEU A 53 8.82 14.40 -15.17
CA LEU A 53 9.31 15.25 -14.09
C LEU A 53 10.84 15.16 -14.01
N LEU A 54 11.48 16.31 -13.90
CA LEU A 54 12.93 16.39 -13.84
C LEU A 54 13.40 16.38 -12.37
N PRO A 55 14.45 15.60 -12.02
CA PRO A 55 14.99 15.52 -10.68
C PRO A 55 15.87 16.76 -10.35
N GLN A 56 15.33 17.94 -10.60
CA GLN A 56 16.02 19.20 -10.37
C GLN A 56 15.03 20.20 -9.79
N PRO A 57 15.37 20.84 -8.66
CA PRO A 57 14.54 21.88 -8.04
C PRO A 57 14.16 22.98 -9.04
N ARG A 58 12.90 23.38 -9.03
CA ARG A 58 12.32 24.44 -9.88
C ARG A 58 12.30 24.15 -11.38
N ALA A 59 12.65 22.94 -11.83
CA ALA A 59 12.63 22.58 -13.26
C ALA A 59 11.25 22.14 -13.78
N ASN A 60 10.28 21.93 -12.89
CA ASN A 60 8.99 21.36 -13.20
C ASN A 60 7.84 22.38 -13.32
N GLY A 61 8.17 23.60 -13.72
CA GLY A 61 7.17 24.65 -13.97
C GLY A 61 6.45 25.12 -12.71
N SER A 62 5.12 25.22 -12.80
CA SER A 62 4.26 25.75 -11.73
C SER A 62 3.63 24.67 -10.86
N ILE A 63 4.19 23.47 -10.79
CA ILE A 63 3.67 22.39 -9.96
C ILE A 63 3.93 22.72 -8.49
N ASP A 64 2.86 22.85 -7.69
CA ASP A 64 2.95 23.08 -6.26
C ASP A 64 2.97 21.76 -5.46
N VAL A 65 2.27 20.74 -5.94
CA VAL A 65 2.20 19.41 -5.31
C VAL A 65 1.95 18.32 -6.33
N VAL A 66 2.54 17.16 -6.13
CA VAL A 66 2.31 15.96 -6.96
C VAL A 66 1.38 14.99 -6.23
N PHE A 67 0.37 14.48 -6.93
CA PHE A 67 -0.46 13.37 -6.48
C PHE A 67 -0.08 12.11 -7.27
N PRO A 68 0.79 11.24 -6.75
CA PRO A 68 1.14 10.00 -7.42
C PRO A 68 -0.01 8.99 -7.24
N ALA A 69 -0.82 8.81 -8.26
CA ALA A 69 -1.85 7.77 -8.34
C ALA A 69 -1.28 6.50 -9.00
N LEU A 70 -0.09 6.10 -8.57
CA LEU A 70 0.68 4.97 -9.09
C LEU A 70 0.62 3.81 -8.10
N HIS A 71 0.38 2.59 -8.59
CA HIS A 71 0.29 1.41 -7.75
C HIS A 71 1.36 0.38 -8.09
N GLY A 72 1.82 -0.35 -7.08
CA GLY A 72 2.84 -1.38 -7.19
C GLY A 72 4.25 -0.84 -7.48
N THR A 73 5.02 -1.63 -8.21
CA THR A 73 6.43 -1.36 -8.52
C THR A 73 6.60 -0.02 -9.25
N PHE A 74 7.64 0.74 -8.89
CA PHE A 74 7.97 2.10 -9.34
C PHE A 74 7.01 3.19 -8.83
N GLY A 75 5.88 2.84 -8.20
CA GLY A 75 4.95 3.80 -7.62
C GLY A 75 4.99 3.82 -6.10
N GLU A 76 5.02 2.64 -5.47
CA GLU A 76 4.91 2.45 -4.02
C GLU A 76 6.23 2.04 -3.35
N ASP A 77 7.29 1.84 -4.11
CA ASP A 77 8.57 1.26 -3.66
C ASP A 77 9.67 2.29 -3.33
N GLY A 78 9.35 3.56 -3.30
CA GLY A 78 10.29 4.65 -3.02
C GLY A 78 10.94 5.25 -4.26
N THR A 79 10.82 4.65 -5.44
CA THR A 79 11.46 5.17 -6.68
C THR A 79 10.82 6.48 -7.16
N MET A 80 9.49 6.54 -7.22
CA MET A 80 8.78 7.79 -7.54
C MET A 80 9.01 8.83 -6.47
N GLN A 81 8.95 8.46 -5.20
CA GLN A 81 9.20 9.34 -4.07
C GLN A 81 10.62 9.92 -4.12
N GLY A 82 11.62 9.10 -4.47
CA GLY A 82 13.01 9.55 -4.65
C GLY A 82 13.17 10.59 -5.77
N LEU A 83 12.49 10.41 -6.90
CA LEU A 83 12.44 11.40 -7.97
C LEU A 83 11.86 12.74 -7.47
N LEU A 84 10.74 12.70 -6.73
CA LEU A 84 10.06 13.87 -6.22
C LEU A 84 10.88 14.60 -5.15
N GLU A 85 11.62 13.85 -4.32
CA GLU A 85 12.58 14.41 -3.37
C GLU A 85 13.71 15.18 -4.06
N LEU A 86 14.30 14.61 -5.11
CA LEU A 86 15.35 15.28 -5.89
C LEU A 86 14.81 16.49 -6.64
N ALA A 87 13.56 16.48 -7.03
CA ALA A 87 12.87 17.58 -7.69
C ALA A 87 12.47 18.72 -6.71
N ASP A 88 12.60 18.51 -5.40
CA ASP A 88 12.11 19.42 -4.32
C ASP A 88 10.60 19.72 -4.49
N LEU A 89 9.81 18.70 -4.84
CA LEU A 89 8.37 18.80 -5.01
C LEU A 89 7.63 18.15 -3.83
N PRO A 90 6.65 18.84 -3.21
CA PRO A 90 5.71 18.19 -2.29
C PRO A 90 4.95 17.09 -3.00
N TYR A 91 4.65 15.99 -2.31
CA TYR A 91 3.87 14.90 -2.90
C TYR A 91 2.98 14.19 -1.87
N VAL A 92 1.83 13.72 -2.35
CA VAL A 92 0.86 12.96 -1.56
C VAL A 92 1.39 11.54 -1.31
N GLY A 93 1.14 11.03 -0.10
CA GLY A 93 1.55 9.69 0.31
C GLY A 93 2.87 9.69 1.10
N PRO A 94 3.35 8.52 1.51
CA PRO A 94 4.54 8.36 2.34
C PRO A 94 5.84 8.76 1.65
N GLY A 95 6.89 8.98 2.46
CA GLY A 95 8.24 9.29 1.97
C GLY A 95 8.98 8.06 1.43
N VAL A 96 10.23 8.28 0.98
CA VAL A 96 11.08 7.26 0.37
C VAL A 96 11.26 6.05 1.28
N LEU A 97 11.64 6.27 2.55
CA LEU A 97 11.91 5.19 3.50
C LEU A 97 10.66 4.35 3.74
N ALA A 98 9.55 4.99 4.06
CA ALA A 98 8.29 4.30 4.35
C ALA A 98 7.80 3.49 3.14
N SER A 99 7.88 4.05 1.93
CA SER A 99 7.48 3.39 0.69
C SER A 99 8.33 2.15 0.41
N ALA A 100 9.65 2.28 0.45
CA ALA A 100 10.57 1.16 0.21
C ALA A 100 10.43 0.07 1.29
N LEU A 101 10.32 0.46 2.56
CA LEU A 101 10.19 -0.46 3.69
C LEU A 101 8.87 -1.24 3.64
N ALA A 102 7.77 -0.54 3.40
CA ALA A 102 6.44 -1.15 3.39
C ALA A 102 6.22 -2.08 2.18
N MET A 103 6.84 -1.77 1.04
CA MET A 103 6.78 -2.60 -0.17
C MET A 103 7.42 -3.96 0.04
N ASP A 104 8.52 -4.04 0.79
CA ASP A 104 9.20 -5.29 1.12
C ASP A 104 8.54 -5.96 2.32
N LYS A 105 7.73 -6.98 2.08
CA LYS A 105 6.94 -7.68 3.11
C LYS A 105 7.79 -8.27 4.24
N GLU A 106 9.00 -8.73 3.94
CA GLU A 106 9.92 -9.23 4.96
C GLU A 106 10.39 -8.11 5.87
N VAL A 107 10.92 -7.02 5.29
CA VAL A 107 11.47 -5.89 6.04
C VAL A 107 10.36 -5.23 6.86
N MET A 108 9.19 -5.02 6.27
CA MET A 108 8.01 -4.49 6.97
C MET A 108 7.66 -5.34 8.19
N LYS A 109 7.58 -6.68 8.05
CA LYS A 109 7.28 -7.58 9.16
C LYS A 109 8.38 -7.61 10.21
N GLN A 110 9.65 -7.52 9.82
CA GLN A 110 10.77 -7.42 10.76
C GLN A 110 10.68 -6.14 11.60
N VAL A 111 10.40 -5.01 10.96
CA VAL A 111 10.23 -3.72 11.65
C VAL A 111 9.00 -3.75 12.57
N CYS A 112 7.85 -4.24 12.11
CA CYS A 112 6.68 -4.41 12.96
C CYS A 112 6.98 -5.28 14.19
N ARG A 113 7.67 -6.41 14.01
CA ARG A 113 8.07 -7.31 15.09
C ARG A 113 9.02 -6.64 16.09
N ALA A 114 9.98 -5.86 15.60
CA ALA A 114 10.91 -5.10 16.46
C ALA A 114 10.19 -4.05 17.33
N HIS A 115 9.04 -3.56 16.86
CA HIS A 115 8.17 -2.65 17.62
C HIS A 115 7.08 -3.37 18.43
N GLY A 116 7.17 -4.69 18.60
CA GLY A 116 6.23 -5.49 19.41
C GLY A 116 4.85 -5.68 18.76
N LEU A 117 4.72 -5.42 17.45
CA LEU A 117 3.48 -5.63 16.73
C LEU A 117 3.32 -7.10 16.32
N PRO A 118 2.13 -7.68 16.41
CA PRO A 118 1.88 -9.04 16.01
C PRO A 118 1.96 -9.17 14.48
N VAL A 119 2.83 -10.02 14.01
CA VAL A 119 2.96 -10.44 12.61
C VAL A 119 2.95 -11.96 12.54
N VAL A 120 2.45 -12.51 11.43
CA VAL A 120 2.47 -13.95 11.20
C VAL A 120 3.92 -14.44 11.17
N GLU A 121 4.16 -15.67 11.64
CA GLU A 121 5.47 -16.30 11.54
C GLU A 121 5.85 -16.52 10.07
N PHE A 122 7.08 -16.16 9.72
CA PHE A 122 7.56 -16.20 8.34
C PHE A 122 9.03 -16.62 8.25
N ALA A 123 9.39 -17.12 7.09
CA ALA A 123 10.76 -17.34 6.63
C ALA A 123 10.97 -16.68 5.26
N THR A 124 12.23 -16.45 4.91
CA THR A 124 12.61 -15.84 3.64
C THR A 124 13.59 -16.74 2.92
N GLN A 125 13.37 -16.91 1.61
CA GLN A 125 14.28 -17.59 0.72
C GLN A 125 14.60 -16.71 -0.50
N PHE A 126 15.67 -17.04 -1.19
CA PHE A 126 16.12 -16.28 -2.35
C PHE A 126 16.15 -17.15 -3.59
N ARG A 127 15.87 -16.56 -4.75
CA ARG A 127 16.02 -17.22 -6.05
C ARG A 127 17.39 -17.89 -6.14
N GLY A 128 17.41 -19.15 -6.55
CA GLY A 128 18.64 -19.96 -6.60
C GLY A 128 19.02 -20.71 -5.30
N HIS A 129 18.32 -20.43 -4.20
CA HIS A 129 18.51 -21.07 -2.90
C HIS A 129 17.16 -21.42 -2.27
N LEU A 130 16.35 -22.20 -3.00
CA LEU A 130 15.01 -22.61 -2.57
C LEU A 130 15.08 -24.00 -1.94
N ASP A 131 14.57 -24.13 -0.72
CA ASP A 131 14.54 -25.38 0.05
C ASP A 131 13.14 -25.59 0.66
N ALA A 132 12.32 -26.36 -0.05
CA ALA A 132 10.99 -26.74 0.42
C ALA A 132 11.04 -27.64 1.66
N GLY A 133 12.13 -28.42 1.83
CA GLY A 133 12.30 -29.28 3.01
C GLY A 133 12.50 -28.48 4.30
N ALA A 134 13.29 -27.40 4.24
CA ALA A 134 13.46 -26.51 5.37
C ALA A 134 12.13 -25.81 5.75
N VAL A 135 11.35 -25.36 4.77
CA VAL A 135 10.03 -24.75 5.00
C VAL A 135 9.07 -25.73 5.66
N GLU A 136 8.99 -26.96 5.14
CA GLU A 136 8.11 -28.01 5.68
C GLU A 136 8.51 -28.37 7.12
N ALA A 137 9.78 -28.47 7.41
CA ALA A 137 10.28 -28.75 8.75
C ALA A 137 9.98 -27.64 9.75
N GLN A 138 9.98 -26.37 9.30
CA GLN A 138 9.73 -25.21 10.16
C GLN A 138 8.24 -24.99 10.44
N PHE A 139 7.38 -25.06 9.39
CA PHE A 139 5.99 -24.60 9.49
C PHE A 139 4.97 -25.73 9.39
N GLY A 140 5.27 -26.84 8.72
CA GLY A 140 4.26 -27.80 8.25
C GLY A 140 3.33 -27.14 7.20
N TYR A 141 2.09 -27.59 7.15
CA TYR A 141 1.08 -27.06 6.21
C TYR A 141 -0.22 -26.68 6.92
N PRO A 142 -1.00 -25.73 6.34
CA PRO A 142 -0.75 -24.98 5.13
C PRO A 142 0.19 -23.78 5.33
N VAL A 143 0.89 -23.38 4.25
CA VAL A 143 1.70 -22.16 4.19
C VAL A 143 1.31 -21.29 2.98
N PHE A 144 1.60 -19.98 3.06
CA PHE A 144 1.53 -19.07 1.94
C PHE A 144 2.93 -18.76 1.42
N VAL A 145 3.11 -18.80 0.11
CA VAL A 145 4.33 -18.37 -0.59
C VAL A 145 4.02 -17.11 -1.37
N LYS A 146 4.86 -16.08 -1.25
CA LYS A 146 4.65 -14.76 -1.87
C LYS A 146 5.96 -14.16 -2.36
N PRO A 147 6.00 -13.46 -3.51
CA PRO A 147 7.07 -12.51 -3.81
C PRO A 147 7.12 -11.43 -2.72
N ALA A 148 8.31 -11.00 -2.29
CA ALA A 148 8.45 -10.04 -1.19
C ALA A 148 8.05 -8.61 -1.58
N ASN A 149 8.37 -8.19 -2.83
CA ASN A 149 8.23 -6.81 -3.31
C ASN A 149 7.15 -6.65 -4.40
N LEU A 150 6.07 -7.42 -4.32
CA LEU A 150 5.00 -7.36 -5.32
C LEU A 150 3.64 -7.20 -4.65
N GLY A 151 2.77 -6.39 -5.29
CA GLY A 151 1.40 -6.16 -4.86
C GLY A 151 0.37 -7.08 -5.52
N SER A 152 -0.91 -6.79 -5.29
CA SER A 152 -2.07 -7.37 -5.99
C SER A 152 -2.16 -8.89 -6.01
N SER A 153 -1.59 -9.57 -5.02
CA SER A 153 -1.60 -11.05 -4.90
C SER A 153 -0.96 -11.80 -6.09
N VAL A 154 -0.16 -11.12 -6.93
CA VAL A 154 0.55 -11.76 -8.05
C VAL A 154 1.63 -12.69 -7.51
N GLY A 155 1.67 -13.94 -7.99
CA GLY A 155 2.63 -14.95 -7.54
C GLY A 155 2.39 -15.47 -6.11
N VAL A 156 1.24 -15.17 -5.50
CA VAL A 156 0.85 -15.68 -4.18
C VAL A 156 0.18 -17.03 -4.32
N ALA A 157 0.59 -17.99 -3.51
CA ALA A 157 0.00 -19.32 -3.47
C ALA A 157 -0.14 -19.85 -2.05
N LYS A 158 -1.27 -20.55 -1.78
CA LYS A 158 -1.49 -21.32 -0.56
C LYS A 158 -1.10 -22.77 -0.84
N CYS A 159 -0.17 -23.31 -0.09
CA CYS A 159 0.38 -24.64 -0.27
C CYS A 159 -0.10 -25.57 0.85
N LYS A 160 -0.69 -26.71 0.50
CA LYS A 160 -1.23 -27.72 1.41
C LYS A 160 -0.36 -28.97 1.51
N ASP A 161 0.62 -29.09 0.60
CA ASP A 161 1.56 -30.19 0.51
C ASP A 161 2.88 -29.75 -0.14
N ARG A 162 3.85 -30.69 -0.17
CA ARG A 162 5.18 -30.45 -0.68
C ARG A 162 5.20 -30.10 -2.17
N ALA A 163 4.40 -30.77 -2.98
CA ALA A 163 4.41 -30.56 -4.42
C ALA A 163 3.90 -29.14 -4.77
N GLN A 164 2.84 -28.69 -4.09
CA GLN A 164 2.34 -27.32 -4.21
C GLN A 164 3.37 -26.29 -3.73
N LEU A 165 4.09 -26.57 -2.64
CA LEU A 165 5.12 -25.69 -2.12
C LEU A 165 6.30 -25.54 -3.10
N GLU A 166 6.81 -26.62 -3.66
CA GLU A 166 7.90 -26.60 -4.65
C GLU A 166 7.52 -25.80 -5.89
N GLU A 167 6.30 -25.98 -6.41
CA GLU A 167 5.80 -25.21 -7.55
C GLU A 167 5.59 -23.73 -7.18
N ALA A 168 5.02 -23.43 -6.02
CA ALA A 168 4.80 -22.06 -5.58
C ALA A 168 6.11 -21.29 -5.39
N LEU A 169 7.14 -21.93 -4.83
CA LEU A 169 8.49 -21.34 -4.69
C LEU A 169 9.09 -21.04 -6.07
N ARG A 170 8.96 -21.99 -7.03
CA ARG A 170 9.42 -21.79 -8.40
C ARG A 170 8.72 -20.62 -9.08
N VAL A 171 7.40 -20.55 -8.99
CA VAL A 171 6.60 -19.46 -9.60
C VAL A 171 6.90 -18.13 -8.94
N ALA A 172 6.92 -18.04 -7.61
CA ALA A 172 7.23 -16.79 -6.91
C ALA A 172 8.62 -16.25 -7.28
N ALA A 173 9.60 -17.16 -7.51
CA ALA A 173 10.93 -16.81 -7.95
C ALA A 173 11.00 -16.27 -9.39
N GLU A 174 9.98 -16.38 -10.21
CA GLU A 174 9.90 -15.70 -11.50
C GLU A 174 9.62 -14.19 -11.33
N TYR A 175 8.89 -13.83 -10.29
CA TYR A 175 8.43 -12.47 -10.03
C TYR A 175 9.36 -11.66 -9.13
N ASP A 176 10.08 -12.31 -8.21
CA ASP A 176 11.01 -11.62 -7.30
C ASP A 176 12.27 -12.48 -7.03
N VAL A 177 13.32 -11.82 -6.62
CA VAL A 177 14.55 -12.49 -6.13
C VAL A 177 14.39 -12.94 -4.68
N LYS A 178 13.51 -12.30 -3.91
CA LYS A 178 13.20 -12.59 -2.52
C LYS A 178 11.77 -13.14 -2.39
N ILE A 179 11.65 -14.28 -1.76
CA ILE A 179 10.39 -14.97 -1.54
C ILE A 179 10.13 -15.05 -0.02
N ILE A 180 8.97 -14.63 0.41
CA ILE A 180 8.52 -14.79 1.78
C ILE A 180 7.55 -15.97 1.87
N ILE A 181 7.75 -16.81 2.88
CA ILE A 181 6.91 -17.95 3.21
C ILE A 181 6.30 -17.71 4.58
N GLU A 182 5.00 -17.81 4.70
CA GLU A 182 4.25 -17.51 5.93
C GLU A 182 3.41 -18.70 6.36
N ARG A 183 3.34 -18.94 7.67
CA ARG A 183 2.34 -19.86 8.23
C ARG A 183 0.93 -19.34 7.89
N ALA A 184 0.06 -20.21 7.39
CA ALA A 184 -1.31 -19.80 7.08
C ALA A 184 -2.08 -19.49 8.36
N VAL A 185 -2.75 -18.32 8.38
CA VAL A 185 -3.75 -17.97 9.38
C VAL A 185 -5.12 -18.38 8.84
N ILE A 186 -5.84 -19.22 9.61
CA ILE A 186 -7.21 -19.60 9.27
C ILE A 186 -8.13 -18.66 10.06
N GLY A 187 -8.82 -17.78 9.33
CA GLY A 187 -9.64 -16.79 9.99
C GLY A 187 -10.22 -15.76 9.03
N ARG A 188 -10.15 -14.49 9.40
CA ARG A 188 -10.82 -13.37 8.73
C ARG A 188 -9.81 -12.32 8.31
N GLU A 189 -10.10 -11.62 7.21
CA GLU A 189 -9.27 -10.55 6.66
C GLU A 189 -9.94 -9.18 6.86
N PHE A 190 -9.14 -8.17 7.21
CA PHE A 190 -9.62 -6.82 7.47
C PHE A 190 -8.68 -5.79 6.87
N GLU A 191 -9.24 -4.62 6.56
CA GLU A 191 -8.48 -3.46 6.15
C GLU A 191 -8.83 -2.26 7.04
N CYS A 192 -7.83 -1.42 7.33
CA CYS A 192 -8.00 -0.18 8.08
C CYS A 192 -7.24 0.95 7.38
N ALA A 193 -7.94 2.01 7.01
CA ALA A 193 -7.33 3.18 6.39
C ALA A 193 -6.69 4.10 7.44
N VAL A 194 -5.54 4.67 7.11
CA VAL A 194 -4.78 5.56 7.98
C VAL A 194 -4.51 6.87 7.25
N LEU A 195 -4.60 7.99 7.97
CA LEU A 195 -4.44 9.36 7.45
C LEU A 195 -3.69 10.22 8.48
N GLY A 196 -2.78 11.06 8.03
CA GLY A 196 -2.13 12.07 8.86
C GLY A 196 -0.60 11.98 8.86
N ASN A 197 0.03 13.07 9.30
CA ASN A 197 1.46 13.12 9.59
C ASN A 197 1.69 12.90 11.10
N ASP A 198 1.26 13.85 11.92
CA ASP A 198 1.19 13.77 13.38
C ASP A 198 0.14 14.78 13.88
N PRO A 199 -0.99 14.34 14.45
CA PRO A 199 -1.32 12.95 14.75
C PRO A 199 -1.69 12.11 13.50
N ILE A 200 -1.51 10.78 13.63
CA ILE A 200 -2.00 9.79 12.68
C ILE A 200 -3.35 9.27 13.15
N GLU A 201 -4.35 9.26 12.28
CA GLU A 201 -5.70 8.79 12.54
C GLU A 201 -6.00 7.50 11.77
N ALA A 202 -6.84 6.64 12.33
CA ALA A 202 -7.31 5.43 11.68
C ALA A 202 -8.83 5.49 11.48
N SER A 203 -9.30 5.03 10.34
CA SER A 203 -10.72 4.92 9.99
C SER A 203 -11.44 3.81 10.78
N ILE A 204 -12.75 3.73 10.60
CA ILE A 204 -13.48 2.50 10.89
C ILE A 204 -13.01 1.42 9.91
N PRO A 205 -12.67 0.20 10.38
CA PRO A 205 -12.18 -0.86 9.51
C PRO A 205 -13.31 -1.52 8.70
N CYS A 206 -12.93 -2.13 7.58
CA CYS A 206 -13.80 -3.05 6.84
C CYS A 206 -13.30 -4.49 6.95
N GLU A 207 -14.19 -5.43 6.67
CA GLU A 207 -13.92 -6.85 6.55
C GLU A 207 -14.00 -7.26 5.09
N VAL A 208 -12.99 -8.02 4.65
CA VAL A 208 -12.94 -8.59 3.31
C VAL A 208 -13.40 -10.05 3.40
N LEU A 209 -14.49 -10.37 2.72
CA LEU A 209 -15.03 -11.71 2.58
C LEU A 209 -14.66 -12.23 1.19
N PRO A 210 -13.55 -13.01 1.06
CA PRO A 210 -13.14 -13.50 -0.24
C PRO A 210 -14.21 -14.46 -0.82
N SER A 211 -14.43 -14.39 -2.13
CA SER A 211 -15.35 -15.32 -2.81
C SER A 211 -14.72 -16.70 -3.03
N ARG A 212 -13.41 -16.83 -2.80
CA ARG A 212 -12.59 -18.03 -2.95
C ARG A 212 -11.86 -18.36 -1.65
N GLU A 213 -10.94 -19.33 -1.70
CA GLU A 213 -10.16 -19.76 -0.52
C GLU A 213 -9.28 -18.66 0.07
N PHE A 214 -8.91 -17.62 -0.71
CA PHE A 214 -8.24 -16.39 -0.28
C PHE A 214 -8.49 -15.25 -1.30
N TYR A 215 -8.23 -14.00 -0.91
CA TYR A 215 -8.46 -12.80 -1.71
C TYR A 215 -7.35 -12.62 -2.75
N ASP A 216 -7.53 -13.24 -3.92
CA ASP A 216 -6.57 -13.24 -5.02
C ASP A 216 -6.77 -12.08 -6.01
N TYR A 217 -5.89 -11.99 -7.04
CA TYR A 217 -5.95 -10.95 -8.07
C TYR A 217 -7.28 -10.96 -8.85
N GLU A 218 -7.79 -12.15 -9.15
CA GLU A 218 -9.05 -12.28 -9.90
C GLU A 218 -10.23 -11.79 -9.05
N ASP A 219 -10.23 -12.11 -7.75
CA ASP A 219 -11.27 -11.67 -6.81
C ASP A 219 -11.22 -10.16 -6.58
N LYS A 220 -9.99 -9.56 -6.59
CA LYS A 220 -9.77 -8.12 -6.40
C LYS A 220 -10.23 -7.26 -7.56
N TYR A 221 -10.02 -7.71 -8.81
CA TYR A 221 -10.09 -6.83 -9.98
C TYR A 221 -10.91 -7.34 -11.15
N LEU A 222 -11.16 -8.64 -11.26
CA LEU A 222 -11.83 -9.23 -12.42
C LEU A 222 -13.23 -9.74 -12.11
N LEU A 223 -13.44 -10.37 -10.96
CA LEU A 223 -14.72 -11.02 -10.64
C LEU A 223 -15.68 -10.07 -9.92
N ASP A 224 -15.18 -9.07 -9.20
CA ASP A 224 -15.95 -8.14 -8.35
C ASP A 224 -16.96 -8.90 -7.44
N LYS A 225 -16.51 -10.07 -6.92
CA LYS A 225 -17.35 -11.00 -6.14
C LYS A 225 -17.01 -11.02 -4.66
N ALA A 226 -15.83 -10.50 -4.27
CA ALA A 226 -15.51 -10.36 -2.87
C ALA A 226 -16.52 -9.42 -2.23
N VAL A 227 -17.12 -9.84 -1.14
CA VAL A 227 -18.04 -9.01 -0.37
C VAL A 227 -17.23 -8.22 0.64
N ILE A 228 -17.40 -6.90 0.61
CA ILE A 228 -16.79 -6.02 1.59
C ILE A 228 -17.86 -5.59 2.59
N GLU A 229 -17.64 -5.88 3.85
CA GLU A 229 -18.49 -5.42 4.93
C GLU A 229 -17.88 -4.18 5.59
N LEU A 230 -18.59 -3.08 5.51
CA LEU A 230 -18.20 -1.80 6.11
C LEU A 230 -19.41 -1.23 6.88
N PRO A 231 -19.34 -1.13 8.22
CA PRO A 231 -18.21 -1.45 9.08
C PRO A 231 -17.96 -2.98 9.20
N ALA A 232 -16.72 -3.34 9.54
CA ALA A 232 -16.37 -4.73 9.85
C ALA A 232 -17.21 -5.26 11.04
N ARG A 233 -17.53 -6.56 11.03
CA ARG A 233 -18.24 -7.23 12.13
C ARG A 233 -17.28 -7.50 13.30
N LEU A 234 -16.90 -6.46 14.01
CA LEU A 234 -16.02 -6.49 15.18
C LEU A 234 -16.72 -5.91 16.40
N SER A 235 -16.31 -6.33 17.61
CA SER A 235 -16.71 -5.64 18.82
C SER A 235 -16.07 -4.25 18.90
N ALA A 236 -16.55 -3.40 19.81
CA ALA A 236 -15.97 -2.07 20.02
C ALA A 236 -14.49 -2.16 20.43
N GLU A 237 -14.15 -3.13 21.29
CA GLU A 237 -12.78 -3.40 21.75
C GLU A 237 -11.88 -3.88 20.60
N GLN A 238 -12.38 -4.80 19.76
CA GLN A 238 -11.65 -5.30 18.60
C GLN A 238 -11.41 -4.19 17.58
N THR A 239 -12.43 -3.35 17.34
CA THR A 239 -12.30 -2.18 16.45
C THR A 239 -11.26 -1.19 16.99
N ALA A 240 -11.29 -0.89 18.28
CA ALA A 240 -10.31 0.00 18.91
C ALA A 240 -8.89 -0.57 18.82
N GLU A 241 -8.73 -1.87 19.07
CA GLU A 241 -7.43 -2.54 18.99
C GLU A 241 -6.89 -2.56 17.56
N MET A 242 -7.72 -2.87 16.54
CA MET A 242 -7.28 -2.83 15.15
C MET A 242 -6.82 -1.44 14.72
N ARG A 243 -7.59 -0.40 15.08
CA ARG A 243 -7.21 1.00 14.82
C ARG A 243 -5.90 1.38 15.49
N ARG A 244 -5.71 0.96 16.75
CA ARG A 244 -4.46 1.14 17.50
C ARG A 244 -3.27 0.46 16.80
N LEU A 245 -3.45 -0.78 16.34
CA LEU A 245 -2.43 -1.54 15.63
C LEU A 245 -2.11 -0.93 14.26
N ALA A 246 -3.12 -0.40 13.53
CA ALA A 246 -2.92 0.28 12.26
C ALA A 246 -2.06 1.54 12.41
N VAL A 247 -2.38 2.39 13.39
CA VAL A 247 -1.56 3.57 13.71
C VAL A 247 -0.14 3.18 14.13
N ALA A 248 -0.01 2.14 14.97
CA ALA A 248 1.29 1.68 15.43
C ALA A 248 2.15 1.08 14.30
N ALA A 249 1.55 0.34 13.35
CA ALA A 249 2.24 -0.17 12.17
C ALA A 249 2.73 0.96 11.26
N CYS A 250 1.88 1.97 11.03
CA CYS A 250 2.27 3.16 10.26
C CYS A 250 3.43 3.91 10.92
N ARG A 251 3.39 4.10 12.24
CA ARG A 251 4.51 4.75 12.97
C ARG A 251 5.79 3.92 12.91
N ALA A 252 5.71 2.61 13.08
CA ALA A 252 6.86 1.72 12.98
C ALA A 252 7.51 1.76 11.59
N CYS A 253 6.70 1.88 10.53
CA CYS A 253 7.15 1.96 9.15
C CYS A 253 7.41 3.40 8.66
N GLU A 254 7.43 4.41 9.55
CA GLU A 254 7.66 5.84 9.19
C GLU A 254 6.65 6.38 8.16
N VAL A 255 5.44 5.81 8.11
CA VAL A 255 4.39 6.24 7.19
C VAL A 255 3.81 7.57 7.60
N GLN A 256 3.74 8.50 6.66
CA GLN A 256 3.08 9.79 6.75
C GLN A 256 2.09 9.98 5.59
N GLY A 257 1.12 10.86 5.77
CA GLY A 257 0.10 11.18 4.78
C GLY A 257 -1.01 10.14 4.74
N MET A 258 -0.79 9.00 4.13
CA MET A 258 -1.80 7.95 3.97
C MET A 258 -1.22 6.55 3.96
N SER A 259 -2.05 5.58 4.35
CA SER A 259 -1.79 4.14 4.13
C SER A 259 -3.07 3.34 4.34
N ARG A 260 -3.11 2.11 3.84
CA ARG A 260 -4.05 1.07 4.25
C ARG A 260 -3.26 -0.05 4.90
N VAL A 261 -3.63 -0.40 6.11
CA VAL A 261 -3.04 -1.54 6.82
C VAL A 261 -4.00 -2.70 6.74
N ASP A 262 -3.52 -3.82 6.22
CA ASP A 262 -4.28 -5.05 6.06
C ASP A 262 -3.95 -6.01 7.20
N PHE A 263 -4.98 -6.67 7.73
CA PHE A 263 -4.90 -7.54 8.89
C PHE A 263 -5.46 -8.92 8.62
N LEU A 264 -4.83 -9.92 9.25
CA LEU A 264 -5.42 -11.24 9.44
C LEU A 264 -5.85 -11.38 10.90
N MET A 265 -7.01 -11.99 11.15
CA MET A 265 -7.45 -12.37 12.50
C MET A 265 -7.56 -13.88 12.58
N ASP A 266 -6.85 -14.49 13.51
CA ASP A 266 -6.93 -15.91 13.76
C ASP A 266 -8.31 -16.28 14.31
N GLY A 267 -8.98 -17.21 13.66
CA GLY A 267 -10.35 -17.60 13.98
C GLY A 267 -10.50 -18.36 15.30
N ALA A 268 -9.43 -18.98 15.79
CA ALA A 268 -9.44 -19.72 17.06
C ALA A 268 -9.16 -18.83 18.27
N THR A 269 -8.23 -17.87 18.12
CA THR A 269 -7.76 -17.02 19.22
C THR A 269 -8.33 -15.61 19.19
N GLY A 270 -8.81 -15.14 18.03
CA GLY A 270 -9.21 -13.75 17.80
C GLY A 270 -8.04 -12.76 17.74
N GLN A 271 -6.80 -13.25 17.70
CA GLN A 271 -5.61 -12.41 17.62
C GLN A 271 -5.48 -11.78 16.22
N PHE A 272 -5.22 -10.47 16.18
CA PHE A 272 -4.89 -9.76 14.94
C PHE A 272 -3.40 -9.87 14.64
N PHE A 273 -3.08 -9.95 13.35
CA PHE A 273 -1.73 -9.87 12.79
C PHE A 273 -1.68 -8.82 11.71
N VAL A 274 -0.68 -7.94 11.76
CA VAL A 274 -0.37 -7.03 10.65
C VAL A 274 0.13 -7.89 9.49
N ASN A 275 -0.59 -7.83 8.38
CA ASN A 275 -0.26 -8.58 7.17
C ASN A 275 0.57 -7.74 6.20
N GLU A 276 0.09 -6.52 5.90
CA GLU A 276 0.65 -5.65 4.87
C GLU A 276 0.39 -4.18 5.20
N VAL A 277 1.26 -3.28 4.76
CA VAL A 277 1.11 -1.82 4.84
C VAL A 277 1.19 -1.25 3.43
N ASN A 278 0.04 -0.84 2.88
CA ASN A 278 -0.06 -0.33 1.51
C ASN A 278 0.07 1.20 1.53
N THR A 279 1.14 1.71 0.96
CA THR A 279 1.51 3.13 1.05
C THR A 279 0.74 4.04 0.12
N ILE A 280 0.31 3.55 -1.04
CA ILE A 280 -0.58 4.27 -1.98
C ILE A 280 -1.78 3.37 -2.29
N PRO A 281 -2.77 3.28 -1.39
CA PRO A 281 -3.95 2.45 -1.61
C PRO A 281 -4.73 2.93 -2.84
N GLY A 282 -5.57 2.05 -3.41
CA GLY A 282 -6.40 2.37 -4.55
C GLY A 282 -7.39 3.51 -4.27
N PHE A 283 -7.67 4.32 -5.30
CA PHE A 283 -8.61 5.43 -5.29
C PHE A 283 -9.72 5.29 -6.34
N THR A 284 -9.98 4.07 -6.81
CA THR A 284 -11.12 3.82 -7.71
C THR A 284 -12.45 3.96 -6.96
N SER A 285 -13.57 4.04 -7.68
CA SER A 285 -14.91 4.12 -7.07
C SER A 285 -15.29 2.93 -6.17
N ILE A 286 -14.60 1.80 -6.33
CA ILE A 286 -14.79 0.60 -5.51
C ILE A 286 -13.73 0.44 -4.42
N SER A 287 -12.67 1.26 -4.43
CA SER A 287 -11.54 1.13 -3.49
C SER A 287 -11.95 1.41 -2.05
N MET A 288 -11.41 0.61 -1.14
CA MET A 288 -11.83 0.65 0.27
C MET A 288 -11.25 1.83 1.04
N TYR A 289 -10.05 2.30 0.68
CA TYR A 289 -9.43 3.42 1.39
C TYR A 289 -10.36 4.66 1.45
N PRO A 290 -10.86 5.22 0.33
CA PRO A 290 -11.78 6.35 0.39
C PRO A 290 -13.14 5.97 1.00
N LYS A 291 -13.66 4.77 0.77
CA LYS A 291 -14.95 4.33 1.36
C LYS A 291 -14.89 4.24 2.89
N MET A 292 -13.80 3.74 3.45
CA MET A 292 -13.61 3.69 4.90
C MET A 292 -13.57 5.09 5.52
N TRP A 293 -12.93 6.06 4.84
CA TRP A 293 -12.92 7.45 5.29
C TRP A 293 -14.29 8.10 5.15
N GLU A 294 -15.00 7.88 4.05
CA GLU A 294 -16.35 8.37 3.86
C GLU A 294 -17.30 7.85 4.96
N TYR A 295 -17.23 6.54 5.27
CA TYR A 295 -17.98 5.95 6.38
C TYR A 295 -17.58 6.54 7.74
N THR A 296 -16.31 6.91 7.91
CA THR A 296 -15.79 7.55 9.13
C THR A 296 -16.20 9.04 9.23
N GLY A 297 -16.79 9.61 8.18
CA GLY A 297 -17.28 10.98 8.15
C GLY A 297 -16.40 11.97 7.39
N VAL A 298 -15.45 11.49 6.61
CA VAL A 298 -14.60 12.31 5.73
C VAL A 298 -14.98 12.05 4.28
N PRO A 299 -15.74 12.97 3.64
CA PRO A 299 -16.13 12.85 2.23
C PRO A 299 -14.93 12.77 1.29
N TYR A 300 -15.08 12.13 0.13
CA TYR A 300 -13.99 11.87 -0.80
C TYR A 300 -13.23 13.13 -1.25
N SER A 301 -13.93 14.21 -1.58
CA SER A 301 -13.30 15.49 -1.94
C SER A 301 -12.50 16.10 -0.79
N GLU A 302 -13.03 16.03 0.44
CA GLU A 302 -12.34 16.48 1.64
C GLU A 302 -11.11 15.61 1.94
N LEU A 303 -11.19 14.30 1.69
CA LEU A 303 -10.05 13.40 1.82
C LEU A 303 -8.90 13.83 0.90
N LEU A 304 -9.20 14.19 -0.36
CA LEU A 304 -8.19 14.68 -1.29
C LEU A 304 -7.58 16.02 -0.82
N ASP A 305 -8.41 16.93 -0.30
CA ASP A 305 -7.94 18.20 0.28
C ASP A 305 -6.99 17.97 1.46
N ARG A 306 -7.36 17.06 2.38
CA ARG A 306 -6.51 16.70 3.53
C ARG A 306 -5.18 16.08 3.08
N LEU A 307 -5.20 15.18 2.11
CA LEU A 307 -3.99 14.53 1.58
C LEU A 307 -3.04 15.54 0.93
N ILE A 308 -3.56 16.48 0.15
CA ILE A 308 -2.77 17.57 -0.43
C ILE A 308 -2.18 18.46 0.67
N GLY A 309 -2.99 18.83 1.66
CA GLY A 309 -2.54 19.61 2.81
C GLY A 309 -1.41 18.93 3.58
N LEU A 310 -1.53 17.63 3.86
CA LEU A 310 -0.50 16.83 4.54
C LEU A 310 0.80 16.76 3.74
N ALA A 311 0.71 16.67 2.41
CA ALA A 311 1.89 16.69 1.53
C ALA A 311 2.65 18.02 1.63
N LEU A 312 1.94 19.13 1.59
CA LEU A 312 2.51 20.47 1.73
C LEU A 312 3.13 20.69 3.12
N GLU A 313 2.42 20.29 4.18
CA GLU A 313 2.89 20.37 5.58
C GLU A 313 4.20 19.58 5.77
N ARG A 314 4.25 18.31 5.30
CA ARG A 314 5.45 17.49 5.40
C ARG A 314 6.63 18.13 4.67
N HIS A 315 6.39 18.67 3.48
CA HIS A 315 7.44 19.31 2.68
C HIS A 315 7.97 20.57 3.38
N GLU A 316 7.11 21.43 3.93
CA GLU A 316 7.54 22.61 4.70
C GLU A 316 8.34 22.23 5.96
N THR A 317 7.91 21.18 6.67
CA THR A 317 8.66 20.66 7.83
C THR A 317 10.06 20.22 7.41
N LYS A 318 10.19 19.54 6.26
CA LYS A 318 11.46 19.07 5.73
C LYS A 318 12.37 20.23 5.29
N LYS A 319 11.83 21.29 4.70
CA LYS A 319 12.60 22.50 4.30
C LYS A 319 13.33 23.18 5.46
N ALA A 320 12.85 22.99 6.69
CA ALA A 320 13.53 23.52 7.88
C ALA A 320 14.87 22.81 8.18
N THR A 321 15.13 21.67 7.53
CA THR A 321 16.36 20.89 7.72
C THR A 321 17.54 21.53 6.98
N ARG A 322 18.66 21.73 7.69
CA ARG A 322 19.89 22.25 7.09
C ARG A 322 20.72 21.10 6.55
N TYR A 323 21.07 21.14 5.26
CA TYR A 323 21.90 20.14 4.58
C TYR A 323 23.37 20.60 4.38
N SER A 324 23.68 21.84 4.71
CA SER A 324 25.05 22.38 4.65
C SER A 324 25.35 23.21 5.89
N LYS A 325 26.62 23.35 6.22
CA LYS A 325 27.12 24.22 7.32
C LYS A 325 27.08 25.67 6.93
#